data_7e6fa70924bc6298e38e6ff6c5087bcb
#
_entry.id   7e6fa70924bc6298e38e6ff6c5087bcb
#
_cell.length_a   1.000
_cell.length_b   1.000
_cell.length_c   1.000
_cell.angle_alpha   90.00
_cell.angle_beta   90.00
_cell.angle_gamma   90.00
#
_symmetry.space_group_name_H-M   'P 1'
#
loop_
_entity.id
_entity.type
_entity.pdbx_description
1 polymer ?
#
loop_
_entity_poly.entity_id
_entity_poly.type
_entity_poly.pdbx_seq_one_letter_code
_entity_poly.pdbx_strand_id
1 'polypeptide(L)'
;MLFSRRLMFGLAMAGTLASALAFPALAGEGPTEIDLFFPVPVDGKLARDMGTLIKEFNDGHPDIKATAVYTGSYDDTLIKTRAAIKAGKPPSAVIMSANFLLDMQIENELTNLDALIKADGTTKEQFLGQFFPALQGNAVINRSVYGVPFHNSTPLLYINADKAKEAGLDPSKPPQTWAELTDWAKKLTKREGDKVTQWGIAIPCAYDYCGWMMETLTMSNGGRYYNEEFGGEVYYDTPSMLGALTWWNDLVYKHKVHAPGATPGPAVSTSFISGNAAMMMLSTGSLTYVRDNAKFAYKVAFIPRNVRNAVPIGGASLIIPAGLEADKQKAAWTLIKWMTSPEKSGWWSRATGYFAPNMAAYKTPEMVDFLNKNPDAKTAVEQLDVAKPWFATYKTVPVRKTLEDEVMLVLNGKKQPKEALVAAQKAADETLKPYNADTSLKLP
;
A
#
# COMPACT_ATOMS: atom_id res chain seq x y z
N MET A 1 23.49 76.78 41.54
CA MET A 1 24.72 77.52 41.15
C MET A 1 24.87 77.33 39.67
N LEU A 2 24.55 78.29 38.94
CA LEU A 2 25.38 79.17 38.08
C LEU A 2 25.80 78.50 36.76
N PHE A 3 25.10 78.91 35.68
CA PHE A 3 25.55 79.80 34.56
C PHE A 3 26.65 79.20 33.68
N SER A 4 26.61 79.17 32.32
CA SER A 4 26.23 80.19 31.34
C SER A 4 26.31 79.59 29.89
N ARG A 5 25.41 79.85 29.02
CA ARG A 5 25.40 80.64 27.78
C ARG A 5 26.69 80.83 26.98
N ARG A 6 26.61 80.46 25.67
CA ARG A 6 26.93 81.25 24.46
C ARG A 6 26.90 80.34 23.26
N LEU A 7 26.01 80.44 22.30
CA LEU A 7 25.83 81.38 21.16
C LEU A 7 26.84 81.25 20.03
N MET A 8 26.26 80.88 18.84
CA MET A 8 26.52 81.31 17.45
C MET A 8 27.62 80.60 16.65
N PHE A 9 27.41 80.11 15.45
CA PHE A 9 27.11 80.75 14.19
C PHE A 9 26.80 79.65 13.16
N GLY A 10 25.91 79.94 12.21
CA GLY A 10 25.48 79.06 11.14
C GLY A 10 26.44 79.04 9.94
N LEU A 11 26.34 77.97 9.20
CA LEU A 11 26.69 77.94 7.79
C LEU A 11 25.68 77.00 7.07
N ALA A 12 24.89 77.58 6.20
CA ALA A 12 24.02 76.87 5.27
C ALA A 12 24.89 76.20 4.21
N MET A 13 24.84 74.87 4.11
CA MET A 13 25.28 74.13 2.91
C MET A 13 24.06 73.41 2.34
N ALA A 14 23.66 73.83 1.17
CA ALA A 14 22.67 73.17 0.34
C ALA A 14 23.26 71.82 -0.13
N GLY A 15 22.81 70.71 0.49
CA GLY A 15 23.09 69.36 0.07
C GLY A 15 21.91 68.83 -0.76
N THR A 16 22.09 68.64 -2.05
CA THR A 16 21.19 67.93 -2.95
C THR A 16 20.88 66.51 -2.43
N LEU A 17 19.63 66.30 -1.98
CA LEU A 17 19.10 64.97 -1.72
C LEU A 17 18.95 64.22 -3.06
N ALA A 18 19.93 63.36 -3.40
CA ALA A 18 19.76 62.29 -4.34
C ALA A 18 18.91 61.22 -3.64
N SER A 19 17.59 61.20 -3.92
CA SER A 19 16.71 60.12 -3.55
C SER A 19 17.11 58.88 -4.35
N ALA A 20 17.94 58.01 -3.76
CA ALA A 20 18.14 56.65 -4.26
C ALA A 20 16.80 55.92 -4.11
N LEU A 21 16.08 55.74 -5.18
CA LEU A 21 15.02 54.76 -5.30
C LEU A 21 15.65 53.40 -5.08
N ALA A 22 15.64 52.91 -3.85
CA ALA A 22 15.88 51.53 -3.54
C ALA A 22 14.72 50.75 -4.14
N PHE A 23 14.90 50.17 -5.33
CA PHE A 23 14.06 49.08 -5.79
C PHE A 23 14.15 47.99 -4.73
N PRO A 24 13.04 47.49 -4.16
CA PRO A 24 13.09 46.29 -3.39
C PRO A 24 13.67 45.20 -4.32
N ALA A 25 14.85 44.69 -4.01
CA ALA A 25 15.32 43.47 -4.61
C ALA A 25 14.21 42.45 -4.33
N LEU A 26 13.52 41.98 -5.36
CA LEU A 26 12.75 40.74 -5.28
C LEU A 26 13.75 39.69 -4.86
N ALA A 27 13.87 39.45 -3.53
CA ALA A 27 14.46 38.27 -3.02
C ALA A 27 13.65 37.11 -3.65
N GLY A 28 14.22 36.43 -4.60
CA GLY A 28 13.61 35.26 -5.18
C GLY A 28 13.28 34.33 -4.00
N GLU A 29 12.00 34.06 -3.79
CA GLU A 29 11.59 33.06 -2.83
C GLU A 29 12.39 31.79 -3.18
N GLY A 30 13.07 31.20 -2.20
CA GLY A 30 13.77 29.92 -2.38
C GLY A 30 12.77 28.84 -2.83
N PRO A 31 13.25 27.64 -3.18
CA PRO A 31 12.38 26.59 -3.65
C PRO A 31 11.27 26.28 -2.61
N THR A 32 10.06 25.98 -3.07
CA THR A 32 8.97 25.51 -2.20
C THR A 32 9.38 24.19 -1.58
N GLU A 33 9.56 24.18 -0.25
CA GLU A 33 9.94 22.96 0.47
C GLU A 33 8.70 22.10 0.75
N ILE A 34 8.77 20.84 0.36
CA ILE A 34 7.73 19.83 0.57
C ILE A 34 8.32 18.54 1.14
N ASP A 35 7.53 17.81 1.90
CA ASP A 35 7.87 16.50 2.42
C ASP A 35 6.92 15.42 1.91
N LEU A 36 7.49 14.24 1.66
CA LEU A 36 6.77 13.03 1.30
C LEU A 36 6.95 11.99 2.40
N PHE A 37 5.87 11.69 3.14
CA PHE A 37 5.86 10.58 4.09
C PHE A 37 5.67 9.27 3.35
N PHE A 38 6.50 8.26 3.68
CA PHE A 38 6.41 6.96 3.01
C PHE A 38 6.66 5.78 3.96
N PRO A 39 5.90 4.67 3.80
CA PRO A 39 6.11 3.41 4.51
C PRO A 39 7.12 2.50 3.80
N VAL A 40 7.62 1.48 4.53
CA VAL A 40 8.35 0.35 3.94
C VAL A 40 7.66 -0.95 4.36
N PRO A 41 6.62 -1.40 3.63
CA PRO A 41 5.80 -2.53 4.02
C PRO A 41 6.32 -3.90 3.58
N VAL A 42 7.34 -3.95 2.71
CA VAL A 42 7.95 -5.17 2.17
C VAL A 42 9.46 -5.12 2.24
N ASP A 43 10.11 -6.27 2.14
CA ASP A 43 11.57 -6.35 2.05
C ASP A 43 12.12 -5.71 0.78
N GLY A 44 13.40 -5.36 0.82
CA GLY A 44 14.13 -4.86 -0.35
C GLY A 44 14.72 -3.47 -0.17
N LYS A 45 14.78 -2.73 -1.27
CA LYS A 45 15.51 -1.45 -1.38
C LYS A 45 14.60 -0.23 -1.36
N LEU A 46 13.34 -0.37 -0.93
CA LEU A 46 12.31 0.67 -1.05
C LEU A 46 12.75 2.05 -0.55
N ALA A 47 13.38 2.12 0.62
CA ALA A 47 13.83 3.40 1.17
C ALA A 47 14.94 4.05 0.31
N ARG A 48 15.87 3.24 -0.21
CA ARG A 48 16.93 3.73 -1.10
C ARG A 48 16.37 4.16 -2.45
N ASP A 49 15.46 3.37 -3.01
CA ASP A 49 14.84 3.64 -4.30
C ASP A 49 13.96 4.89 -4.22
N MET A 50 13.29 5.12 -3.09
CA MET A 50 12.57 6.37 -2.82
C MET A 50 13.53 7.58 -2.76
N GLY A 51 14.66 7.44 -2.10
CA GLY A 51 15.69 8.49 -2.08
C GLY A 51 16.21 8.84 -3.48
N THR A 52 16.41 7.82 -4.34
CA THR A 52 16.80 8.00 -5.74
C THR A 52 15.73 8.76 -6.53
N LEU A 53 14.46 8.38 -6.36
CA LEU A 53 13.32 9.00 -7.03
C LEU A 53 13.18 10.48 -6.64
N ILE A 54 13.28 10.79 -5.35
CA ILE A 54 13.18 12.17 -4.86
C ILE A 54 14.37 13.03 -5.29
N LYS A 55 15.59 12.45 -5.32
CA LYS A 55 16.76 13.17 -5.87
C LYS A 55 16.54 13.55 -7.33
N GLU A 56 16.08 12.62 -8.14
CA GLU A 56 15.81 12.87 -9.57
C GLU A 56 14.70 13.91 -9.76
N PHE A 57 13.65 13.90 -8.94
CA PHE A 57 12.65 14.94 -8.96
C PHE A 57 13.24 16.32 -8.67
N ASN A 58 14.04 16.44 -7.63
CA ASN A 58 14.67 17.71 -7.23
C ASN A 58 15.65 18.23 -8.31
N ASP A 59 16.38 17.35 -8.96
CA ASP A 59 17.30 17.72 -10.05
C ASP A 59 16.53 18.30 -11.26
N GLY A 60 15.28 17.86 -11.48
CA GLY A 60 14.42 18.33 -12.58
C GLY A 60 13.47 19.49 -12.25
N HIS A 61 13.34 19.85 -10.96
CA HIS A 61 12.39 20.88 -10.49
C HIS A 61 13.08 21.82 -9.50
N PRO A 62 13.91 22.75 -9.97
CA PRO A 62 14.71 23.63 -9.09
C PRO A 62 13.88 24.60 -8.24
N ASP A 63 12.61 24.80 -8.57
CA ASP A 63 11.60 25.59 -7.83
C ASP A 63 10.93 24.83 -6.69
N ILE A 64 11.14 23.49 -6.59
CA ILE A 64 10.58 22.63 -5.54
C ILE A 64 11.70 21.80 -4.92
N LYS A 65 11.73 21.74 -3.58
CA LYS A 65 12.64 20.89 -2.84
C LYS A 65 11.86 19.85 -2.06
N ALA A 66 11.77 18.64 -2.58
CA ALA A 66 11.12 17.51 -1.92
C ALA A 66 12.09 16.76 -0.99
N THR A 67 11.58 16.32 0.16
CA THR A 67 12.30 15.47 1.12
C THR A 67 11.47 14.22 1.42
N ALA A 68 12.04 13.03 1.24
CA ALA A 68 11.39 11.78 1.62
C ALA A 68 11.60 11.48 3.11
N VAL A 69 10.51 11.22 3.83
CA VAL A 69 10.51 10.93 5.28
C VAL A 69 9.97 9.52 5.50
N TYR A 70 10.83 8.62 5.94
CA TYR A 70 10.44 7.26 6.30
C TYR A 70 9.57 7.25 7.57
N THR A 71 8.43 6.61 7.52
CA THR A 71 7.43 6.63 8.60
C THR A 71 7.19 5.30 9.29
N GLY A 72 7.70 4.19 8.78
CA GLY A 72 7.50 2.85 9.36
C GLY A 72 6.56 1.99 8.52
N SER A 73 5.63 1.30 9.18
CA SER A 73 4.55 0.54 8.53
C SER A 73 3.46 1.45 7.98
N TYR A 74 2.43 0.87 7.34
CA TYR A 74 1.22 1.62 6.94
C TYR A 74 0.49 2.22 8.15
N ASP A 75 0.33 1.44 9.22
CA ASP A 75 -0.33 1.91 10.45
C ASP A 75 0.46 3.05 11.11
N ASP A 76 1.81 2.96 11.16
CA ASP A 76 2.67 4.02 11.65
C ASP A 76 2.53 5.29 10.80
N THR A 77 2.44 5.14 9.48
CA THR A 77 2.25 6.27 8.55
C THR A 77 0.92 6.98 8.80
N LEU A 78 -0.17 6.24 8.99
CA LEU A 78 -1.47 6.80 9.35
C LEU A 78 -1.40 7.57 10.67
N ILE A 79 -0.84 6.96 11.72
CA ILE A 79 -0.71 7.57 13.05
C ILE A 79 0.10 8.87 12.98
N LYS A 80 1.26 8.85 12.30
CA LYS A 80 2.13 10.02 12.17
C LYS A 80 1.48 11.12 11.34
N THR A 81 0.78 10.76 10.26
CA THR A 81 0.05 11.72 9.41
C THR A 81 -1.07 12.39 10.21
N ARG A 82 -1.89 11.63 10.94
CA ARG A 82 -2.94 12.18 11.81
C ARG A 82 -2.40 13.08 12.91
N ALA A 83 -1.29 12.68 13.53
CA ALA A 83 -0.63 13.52 14.55
C ALA A 83 -0.14 14.86 13.96
N ALA A 84 0.42 14.84 12.74
CA ALA A 84 0.89 16.04 12.05
C ALA A 84 -0.28 16.95 11.63
N ILE A 85 -1.38 16.40 11.10
CA ILE A 85 -2.62 17.14 10.79
C ILE A 85 -3.14 17.83 12.06
N LYS A 86 -3.25 17.09 13.16
CA LYS A 86 -3.74 17.61 14.44
C LYS A 86 -2.84 18.72 15.00
N ALA A 87 -1.55 18.66 14.73
CA ALA A 87 -0.58 19.70 15.13
C ALA A 87 -0.60 20.94 14.21
N GLY A 88 -1.44 20.96 13.16
CA GLY A 88 -1.49 22.04 12.16
C GLY A 88 -0.26 22.09 11.25
N LYS A 89 0.46 20.98 11.11
CA LYS A 89 1.66 20.83 10.27
C LYS A 89 1.56 19.54 9.45
N PRO A 90 0.55 19.42 8.57
CA PRO A 90 0.38 18.21 7.77
C PRO A 90 1.58 18.04 6.83
N PRO A 91 2.00 16.78 6.53
CA PRO A 91 2.98 16.53 5.47
C PRO A 91 2.42 16.96 4.11
N SER A 92 3.31 17.30 3.17
CA SER A 92 2.90 17.82 1.86
C SER A 92 2.30 16.74 0.97
N ALA A 93 2.86 15.54 1.01
CA ALA A 93 2.33 14.37 0.35
C ALA A 93 2.57 13.11 1.22
N VAL A 94 1.74 12.10 1.04
CA VAL A 94 1.89 10.82 1.76
C VAL A 94 1.62 9.66 0.82
N ILE A 95 2.45 8.63 0.89
CA ILE A 95 2.14 7.31 0.37
C ILE A 95 1.31 6.59 1.44
N MET A 96 -0.02 6.67 1.31
CA MET A 96 -0.97 6.17 2.30
C MET A 96 -1.56 4.85 1.83
N SER A 97 -1.65 3.88 2.73
CA SER A 97 -2.35 2.62 2.45
C SER A 97 -3.75 2.89 1.89
N ALA A 98 -4.05 2.30 0.74
CA ALA A 98 -5.24 2.62 -0.05
C ALA A 98 -6.54 2.38 0.73
N ASN A 99 -6.55 1.39 1.63
CA ASN A 99 -7.71 1.04 2.45
C ASN A 99 -7.99 2.03 3.61
N PHE A 100 -7.11 2.99 3.88
CA PHE A 100 -7.34 4.02 4.90
C PHE A 100 -8.05 5.27 4.36
N LEU A 101 -8.11 5.43 3.03
CA LEU A 101 -8.60 6.65 2.43
C LEU A 101 -10.08 6.93 2.77
N LEU A 102 -10.92 5.89 2.83
CA LEU A 102 -12.32 6.07 3.22
C LEU A 102 -12.46 6.61 4.65
N ASP A 103 -11.75 6.01 5.61
CA ASP A 103 -11.74 6.46 7.01
C ASP A 103 -11.20 7.90 7.13
N MET A 104 -10.10 8.21 6.45
CA MET A 104 -9.52 9.56 6.43
C MET A 104 -10.45 10.59 5.76
N GLN A 105 -11.16 10.20 4.70
CA GLN A 105 -12.11 11.08 4.02
C GLN A 105 -13.32 11.41 4.92
N ILE A 106 -13.86 10.42 5.64
CA ILE A 106 -14.96 10.61 6.61
C ILE A 106 -14.54 11.58 7.72
N GLU A 107 -13.30 11.51 8.17
CA GLU A 107 -12.73 12.39 9.20
C GLU A 107 -12.25 13.75 8.63
N ASN A 108 -12.47 14.03 7.33
CA ASN A 108 -12.02 15.25 6.64
C ASN A 108 -10.50 15.48 6.68
N GLU A 109 -9.71 14.41 6.65
CA GLU A 109 -8.25 14.44 6.73
C GLU A 109 -7.58 14.51 5.34
N LEU A 110 -8.35 14.48 4.25
CA LEU A 110 -7.86 14.44 2.87
C LEU A 110 -8.25 15.68 2.08
N THR A 111 -7.34 16.15 1.23
CA THR A 111 -7.63 17.13 0.19
C THR A 111 -8.33 16.45 -0.99
N ASN A 112 -9.46 17.02 -1.45
CA ASN A 112 -10.10 16.62 -2.70
C ASN A 112 -9.25 17.08 -3.88
N LEU A 113 -8.81 16.16 -4.73
CA LEU A 113 -7.89 16.43 -5.85
C LEU A 113 -8.59 16.92 -7.11
N ASP A 114 -9.92 16.93 -7.16
CA ASP A 114 -10.71 17.32 -8.36
C ASP A 114 -10.36 18.73 -8.87
N ALA A 115 -10.13 19.67 -7.95
CA ALA A 115 -9.76 21.05 -8.29
C ALA A 115 -8.35 21.13 -8.90
N LEU A 116 -7.39 20.34 -8.40
CA LEU A 116 -6.03 20.27 -8.94
C LEU A 116 -6.02 19.62 -10.33
N ILE A 117 -6.79 18.54 -10.51
CA ILE A 117 -6.96 17.89 -11.81
C ILE A 117 -7.54 18.87 -12.84
N LYS A 118 -8.58 19.62 -12.44
CA LYS A 118 -9.20 20.63 -13.31
C LYS A 118 -8.23 21.78 -13.65
N ALA A 119 -7.40 22.19 -12.70
CA ALA A 119 -6.41 23.24 -12.92
C ALA A 119 -5.33 22.85 -13.95
N ASP A 120 -5.07 21.55 -14.11
CA ASP A 120 -4.21 21.03 -15.18
C ASP A 120 -4.89 20.99 -16.57
N GLY A 121 -6.14 21.45 -16.69
CA GLY A 121 -6.87 21.46 -17.97
C GLY A 121 -7.41 20.10 -18.41
N THR A 122 -7.50 19.12 -17.50
CA THR A 122 -8.02 17.77 -17.77
C THR A 122 -9.29 17.46 -16.97
N THR A 123 -10.06 16.47 -17.40
CA THR A 123 -11.21 15.98 -16.62
C THR A 123 -10.79 14.82 -15.69
N LYS A 124 -11.61 14.55 -14.68
CA LYS A 124 -11.37 13.39 -13.78
C LYS A 124 -11.31 12.08 -14.55
N GLU A 125 -12.22 11.91 -15.50
CA GLU A 125 -12.32 10.70 -16.32
C GLU A 125 -11.06 10.52 -17.18
N GLN A 126 -10.55 11.60 -17.77
CA GLN A 126 -9.30 11.58 -18.53
C GLN A 126 -8.10 11.29 -17.63
N PHE A 127 -8.05 11.92 -16.46
CA PHE A 127 -6.98 11.68 -15.49
C PHE A 127 -6.99 10.24 -14.97
N LEU A 128 -8.15 9.75 -14.50
CA LEU A 128 -8.30 8.39 -14.01
C LEU A 128 -8.12 7.35 -15.11
N GLY A 129 -8.52 7.65 -16.34
CA GLY A 129 -8.36 6.78 -17.51
C GLY A 129 -6.91 6.39 -17.84
N GLN A 130 -5.91 7.03 -17.20
CA GLN A 130 -4.51 6.64 -17.31
C GLN A 130 -4.16 5.41 -16.44
N PHE A 131 -4.97 5.11 -15.42
CA PHE A 131 -4.70 4.08 -14.43
C PHE A 131 -5.59 2.86 -14.62
N PHE A 132 -5.09 1.67 -14.25
CA PHE A 132 -5.90 0.47 -14.25
C PHE A 132 -7.17 0.66 -13.41
N PRO A 133 -8.36 0.32 -13.94
CA PRO A 133 -9.62 0.49 -13.20
C PRO A 133 -9.62 -0.20 -11.83
N ALA A 134 -9.05 -1.40 -11.73
CA ALA A 134 -8.96 -2.15 -10.46
C ALA A 134 -8.20 -1.38 -9.36
N LEU A 135 -7.26 -0.49 -9.72
CA LEU A 135 -6.44 0.26 -8.76
C LEU A 135 -7.10 1.55 -8.28
N GLN A 136 -8.20 1.98 -8.89
CA GLN A 136 -8.88 3.23 -8.57
C GLN A 136 -9.87 3.10 -7.41
N GLY A 137 -10.31 1.88 -7.09
CA GLY A 137 -11.46 1.63 -6.22
C GLY A 137 -11.37 2.26 -4.82
N ASN A 138 -10.19 2.29 -4.20
CA ASN A 138 -10.00 2.94 -2.90
C ASN A 138 -9.61 4.42 -3.02
N ALA A 139 -9.21 4.90 -4.19
CA ALA A 139 -8.74 6.27 -4.44
C ALA A 139 -9.89 7.23 -4.77
N VAL A 140 -11.02 6.71 -5.24
CA VAL A 140 -12.22 7.47 -5.63
C VAL A 140 -13.32 7.18 -4.63
N ILE A 141 -13.75 8.20 -3.88
CA ILE A 141 -14.77 8.11 -2.84
C ILE A 141 -15.87 9.11 -3.17
N ASN A 142 -17.14 8.66 -3.19
CA ASN A 142 -18.28 9.50 -3.53
C ASN A 142 -18.08 10.30 -4.84
N ARG A 143 -17.52 9.64 -5.87
CA ARG A 143 -17.21 10.23 -7.19
C ARG A 143 -16.15 11.33 -7.18
N SER A 144 -15.43 11.54 -6.09
CA SER A 144 -14.32 12.50 -6.00
C SER A 144 -12.99 11.76 -5.81
N VAL A 145 -11.91 12.34 -6.32
CA VAL A 145 -10.57 11.79 -6.25
C VAL A 145 -9.89 12.28 -4.98
N TYR A 146 -9.46 11.35 -4.13
CA TYR A 146 -8.73 11.63 -2.89
C TYR A 146 -7.32 11.03 -2.88
N GLY A 147 -7.01 10.17 -3.84
CA GLY A 147 -5.69 9.58 -3.98
C GLY A 147 -5.35 9.26 -5.42
N VAL A 148 -4.06 9.11 -5.71
CA VAL A 148 -3.56 8.66 -7.00
C VAL A 148 -2.87 7.31 -6.80
N PRO A 149 -3.29 6.23 -7.50
CA PRO A 149 -2.64 4.92 -7.38
C PRO A 149 -1.13 5.01 -7.61
N PHE A 150 -0.35 4.41 -6.72
CA PHE A 150 1.11 4.48 -6.82
C PHE A 150 1.81 3.12 -6.66
N HIS A 151 1.93 2.57 -5.46
CA HIS A 151 2.55 1.26 -5.27
C HIS A 151 1.51 0.20 -4.84
N ASN A 152 0.62 -0.09 -5.77
CA ASN A 152 -0.40 -1.12 -5.57
C ASN A 152 0.15 -2.53 -5.82
N SER A 153 -0.45 -3.50 -5.18
CA SER A 153 -0.06 -4.89 -5.23
C SER A 153 -1.28 -5.83 -5.19
N THR A 154 -1.04 -7.09 -5.51
CA THR A 154 -1.95 -8.21 -5.19
C THR A 154 -1.15 -9.33 -4.53
N PRO A 155 -1.77 -10.27 -3.79
CA PRO A 155 -1.10 -11.48 -3.37
C PRO A 155 -0.84 -12.39 -4.57
N LEU A 156 0.29 -13.11 -4.55
CA LEU A 156 0.67 -14.14 -5.52
C LEU A 156 1.12 -15.40 -4.79
N LEU A 157 1.03 -16.54 -5.49
CA LEU A 157 1.67 -17.78 -5.08
C LEU A 157 3.08 -17.84 -5.71
N TYR A 158 4.11 -17.90 -4.86
CA TYR A 158 5.50 -18.12 -5.24
C TYR A 158 5.85 -19.59 -5.04
N ILE A 159 6.56 -20.19 -5.97
CA ILE A 159 6.90 -21.61 -5.99
C ILE A 159 8.39 -21.77 -6.27
N ASN A 160 9.10 -22.47 -5.39
CA ASN A 160 10.45 -22.93 -5.67
C ASN A 160 10.37 -24.04 -6.72
N ALA A 161 10.75 -23.70 -7.97
CA ALA A 161 10.61 -24.58 -9.12
C ALA A 161 11.54 -25.81 -9.02
N ASP A 162 12.70 -25.66 -8.42
CA ASP A 162 13.65 -26.78 -8.27
C ASP A 162 13.09 -27.82 -7.28
N LYS A 163 12.58 -27.36 -6.12
CA LYS A 163 11.93 -28.24 -5.14
C LYS A 163 10.66 -28.89 -5.67
N ALA A 164 9.89 -28.16 -6.51
CA ALA A 164 8.73 -28.73 -7.17
C ALA A 164 9.12 -29.89 -8.09
N LYS A 165 10.14 -29.72 -8.92
CA LYS A 165 10.66 -30.78 -9.80
C LYS A 165 11.22 -31.97 -8.99
N GLU A 166 11.98 -31.72 -7.92
CA GLU A 166 12.48 -32.77 -7.02
C GLU A 166 11.33 -33.62 -6.42
N ALA A 167 10.16 -33.01 -6.15
CA ALA A 167 8.98 -33.68 -5.65
C ALA A 167 8.10 -34.32 -6.75
N GLY A 168 8.56 -34.31 -8.02
CA GLY A 168 7.81 -34.84 -9.17
C GLY A 168 6.62 -33.96 -9.60
N LEU A 169 6.67 -32.66 -9.26
CA LEU A 169 5.66 -31.68 -9.65
C LEU A 169 6.15 -30.84 -10.85
N ASP A 170 5.24 -30.46 -11.72
CA ASP A 170 5.55 -29.61 -12.88
C ASP A 170 5.29 -28.13 -12.55
N PRO A 171 6.35 -27.31 -12.33
CA PRO A 171 6.17 -25.90 -11.99
C PRO A 171 5.61 -25.04 -13.13
N SER A 172 5.52 -25.58 -14.36
CA SER A 172 4.82 -24.92 -15.48
C SER A 172 3.30 -25.06 -15.41
N LYS A 173 2.80 -25.96 -14.55
CA LYS A 173 1.38 -26.22 -14.27
C LYS A 173 1.10 -26.03 -12.78
N PRO A 174 1.19 -24.80 -12.27
CA PRO A 174 1.02 -24.52 -10.85
C PRO A 174 -0.39 -24.89 -10.37
N PRO A 175 -0.58 -25.15 -9.06
CA PRO A 175 -1.88 -25.49 -8.52
C PRO A 175 -2.87 -24.35 -8.76
N GLN A 176 -4.07 -24.70 -9.23
CA GLN A 176 -5.15 -23.76 -9.56
C GLN A 176 -6.24 -23.72 -8.49
N THR A 177 -6.29 -24.75 -7.64
CA THR A 177 -7.30 -24.91 -6.60
C THR A 177 -6.66 -25.11 -5.22
N TRP A 178 -7.43 -24.85 -4.16
CA TRP A 178 -6.99 -25.13 -2.80
C TRP A 178 -6.67 -26.60 -2.56
N ALA A 179 -7.41 -27.49 -3.19
CA ALA A 179 -7.14 -28.92 -3.10
C ALA A 179 -5.77 -29.27 -3.70
N GLU A 180 -5.52 -28.81 -4.95
CA GLU A 180 -4.23 -29.00 -5.62
C GLU A 180 -3.07 -28.36 -4.81
N LEU A 181 -3.27 -27.12 -4.29
CA LEU A 181 -2.26 -26.46 -3.46
C LEU A 181 -1.95 -27.25 -2.20
N THR A 182 -2.98 -27.80 -1.53
CA THR A 182 -2.81 -28.64 -0.35
C THR A 182 -2.02 -29.91 -0.68
N ASP A 183 -2.30 -30.56 -1.82
CA ASP A 183 -1.58 -31.75 -2.26
C ASP A 183 -0.12 -31.44 -2.65
N TRP A 184 0.12 -30.29 -3.29
CA TRP A 184 1.48 -29.81 -3.54
C TRP A 184 2.22 -29.56 -2.23
N ALA A 185 1.58 -28.87 -1.28
CA ALA A 185 2.18 -28.59 0.02
C ALA A 185 2.55 -29.85 0.79
N LYS A 186 1.71 -30.92 0.72
CA LYS A 186 2.05 -32.24 1.32
C LYS A 186 3.28 -32.85 0.69
N LYS A 187 3.38 -32.88 -0.65
CA LYS A 187 4.52 -33.43 -1.38
C LYS A 187 5.80 -32.64 -1.14
N LEU A 188 5.69 -31.33 -0.94
CA LEU A 188 6.81 -30.43 -0.73
C LEU A 188 7.26 -30.32 0.74
N THR A 189 6.49 -30.83 1.69
CA THR A 189 6.89 -30.84 3.10
C THR A 189 7.90 -31.96 3.36
N LYS A 190 9.09 -31.60 3.86
CA LYS A 190 10.14 -32.56 4.23
C LYS A 190 10.25 -32.66 5.75
N ARG A 191 10.52 -33.89 6.24
CA ARG A 191 10.63 -34.21 7.67
C ARG A 191 11.81 -35.11 7.95
N GLU A 192 12.38 -34.95 9.13
CA GLU A 192 13.33 -35.87 9.74
C GLU A 192 12.75 -36.32 11.10
N GLY A 193 12.16 -37.49 11.14
CA GLY A 193 11.31 -37.91 12.26
C GLY A 193 10.12 -36.94 12.42
N ASP A 194 9.94 -36.42 13.63
CA ASP A 194 8.87 -35.47 13.94
C ASP A 194 9.21 -34.01 13.56
N LYS A 195 10.47 -33.71 13.25
CA LYS A 195 10.93 -32.37 12.90
C LYS A 195 10.65 -32.06 11.44
N VAL A 196 9.93 -30.95 11.18
CA VAL A 196 9.80 -30.41 9.82
C VAL A 196 11.09 -29.69 9.46
N THR A 197 11.75 -30.11 8.39
CA THR A 197 12.98 -29.48 7.84
C THR A 197 12.66 -28.56 6.67
N GLN A 198 11.48 -28.72 6.05
CA GLN A 198 10.97 -27.86 4.99
C GLN A 198 9.45 -27.84 5.03
N TRP A 199 8.87 -26.67 5.12
CA TRP A 199 7.44 -26.47 5.00
C TRP A 199 6.99 -26.44 3.53
N GLY A 200 5.85 -27.03 3.25
CA GLY A 200 5.28 -27.03 1.89
C GLY A 200 4.83 -25.65 1.46
N ILE A 201 4.26 -24.87 2.40
CA ILE A 201 3.77 -23.52 2.15
C ILE A 201 3.97 -22.63 3.39
N ALA A 202 4.18 -21.33 3.16
CA ALA A 202 4.14 -20.29 4.17
C ALA A 202 3.16 -19.17 3.73
N ILE A 203 2.29 -18.76 4.63
CA ILE A 203 1.31 -17.67 4.43
C ILE A 203 1.49 -16.67 5.58
N PRO A 204 1.66 -15.38 5.31
CA PRO A 204 1.87 -14.39 6.36
C PRO A 204 0.58 -14.10 7.12
N CYS A 205 0.70 -13.96 8.45
CA CYS A 205 -0.35 -13.49 9.33
C CYS A 205 0.26 -12.70 10.48
N ALA A 206 0.60 -11.45 10.23
CA ALA A 206 0.94 -10.45 11.23
C ALA A 206 0.72 -9.09 10.61
N TYR A 207 0.41 -8.09 11.41
CA TYR A 207 0.02 -6.76 10.94
C TYR A 207 -1.14 -6.85 9.93
N ASP A 208 -1.18 -5.93 8.95
CA ASP A 208 -2.16 -5.87 7.87
C ASP A 208 -2.18 -7.10 6.93
N TYR A 209 -1.12 -7.90 6.91
CA TYR A 209 -1.08 -9.13 6.09
C TYR A 209 -2.14 -10.16 6.49
N CYS A 210 -2.45 -10.30 7.77
CA CYS A 210 -3.41 -11.30 8.26
C CYS A 210 -4.82 -11.05 7.70
N GLY A 211 -5.30 -9.81 7.79
CA GLY A 211 -6.57 -9.38 7.23
C GLY A 211 -6.60 -9.51 5.71
N TRP A 212 -5.52 -9.08 5.04
CA TRP A 212 -5.40 -9.14 3.58
C TRP A 212 -5.40 -10.58 3.04
N MET A 213 -4.72 -11.52 3.72
CA MET A 213 -4.76 -12.95 3.35
C MET A 213 -6.14 -13.54 3.61
N MET A 214 -6.79 -13.20 4.73
CA MET A 214 -8.17 -13.64 5.00
C MET A 214 -9.16 -13.10 3.96
N GLU A 215 -9.02 -11.86 3.53
CA GLU A 215 -9.82 -11.29 2.43
C GLU A 215 -9.60 -12.07 1.14
N THR A 216 -8.34 -12.33 0.78
CA THR A 216 -7.94 -13.14 -0.38
C THR A 216 -8.60 -14.52 -0.37
N LEU A 217 -8.49 -15.23 0.75
CA LEU A 217 -9.05 -16.58 0.89
C LEU A 217 -10.58 -16.56 0.90
N THR A 218 -11.20 -15.58 1.56
CA THR A 218 -12.66 -15.44 1.59
C THR A 218 -13.23 -15.17 0.20
N MET A 219 -12.61 -14.24 -0.55
CA MET A 219 -13.06 -13.90 -1.90
C MET A 219 -12.86 -15.06 -2.87
N SER A 220 -11.73 -15.77 -2.80
CA SER A 220 -11.46 -16.95 -3.63
C SER A 220 -12.37 -18.15 -3.25
N ASN A 221 -12.94 -18.15 -2.03
CA ASN A 221 -13.98 -19.07 -1.55
C ASN A 221 -15.42 -18.61 -1.89
N GLY A 222 -15.56 -17.61 -2.77
CA GLY A 222 -16.86 -17.13 -3.24
C GLY A 222 -17.56 -16.14 -2.30
N GLY A 223 -16.94 -15.77 -1.17
CA GLY A 223 -17.50 -14.85 -0.19
C GLY A 223 -17.32 -13.38 -0.53
N ARG A 224 -18.00 -12.56 0.27
CA ARG A 224 -17.73 -11.12 0.42
C ARG A 224 -17.07 -10.91 1.79
N TYR A 225 -16.17 -9.94 1.86
CA TYR A 225 -15.45 -9.62 3.10
C TYR A 225 -16.11 -8.45 3.85
N TYR A 226 -16.60 -7.47 3.10
CA TYR A 226 -17.24 -6.26 3.61
C TYR A 226 -18.25 -5.70 2.61
N ASN A 227 -19.00 -4.67 3.01
CA ASN A 227 -19.85 -3.93 2.10
C ASN A 227 -19.02 -2.89 1.34
N GLU A 228 -18.75 -3.19 0.06
CA GLU A 228 -17.94 -2.35 -0.82
C GLU A 228 -18.62 -1.02 -1.19
N GLU A 229 -19.94 -0.88 -0.99
CA GLU A 229 -20.69 0.30 -1.40
C GLU A 229 -20.56 1.46 -0.40
N PHE A 230 -20.54 1.15 0.92
CA PHE A 230 -20.47 2.21 1.95
C PHE A 230 -19.62 1.89 3.18
N GLY A 231 -18.90 0.77 3.19
CA GLY A 231 -17.92 0.46 4.24
C GLY A 231 -18.46 0.38 5.69
N GLY A 232 -19.77 0.17 5.86
CA GLY A 232 -20.44 0.14 7.16
C GLY A 232 -20.68 -1.26 7.73
N GLU A 233 -20.34 -2.31 6.98
CA GLU A 233 -20.60 -3.70 7.35
C GLU A 233 -19.42 -4.58 6.96
N VAL A 234 -19.14 -5.56 7.81
CA VAL A 234 -18.19 -6.64 7.53
C VAL A 234 -18.88 -8.00 7.66
N TYR A 235 -18.36 -9.00 6.96
CA TYR A 235 -18.98 -10.32 6.83
C TYR A 235 -18.03 -11.41 7.35
N TYR A 236 -17.64 -11.29 8.62
CA TYR A 236 -16.67 -12.20 9.24
C TYR A 236 -17.29 -13.54 9.66
N ASP A 237 -18.53 -13.53 10.18
CA ASP A 237 -19.23 -14.77 10.56
C ASP A 237 -20.10 -15.31 9.42
N THR A 238 -19.44 -15.72 8.31
CA THR A 238 -20.10 -16.30 7.14
C THR A 238 -19.55 -17.69 6.80
N PRO A 239 -20.30 -18.53 6.07
CA PRO A 239 -19.79 -19.84 5.62
C PRO A 239 -18.52 -19.73 4.79
N SER A 240 -18.40 -18.71 3.93
CA SER A 240 -17.21 -18.51 3.08
C SER A 240 -15.98 -18.16 3.90
N MET A 241 -16.10 -17.27 4.87
CA MET A 241 -15.02 -16.90 5.79
C MET A 241 -14.63 -18.09 6.68
N LEU A 242 -15.61 -18.80 7.23
CA LEU A 242 -15.37 -19.99 8.03
C LEU A 242 -14.62 -21.07 7.22
N GLY A 243 -15.05 -21.30 5.97
CA GLY A 243 -14.36 -22.23 5.07
C GLY A 243 -12.91 -21.82 4.83
N ALA A 244 -12.66 -20.51 4.63
CA ALA A 244 -11.33 -19.95 4.41
C ALA A 244 -10.42 -20.14 5.63
N LEU A 245 -10.87 -19.76 6.80
CA LEU A 245 -10.09 -19.89 8.04
C LEU A 245 -9.90 -21.36 8.44
N THR A 246 -10.91 -22.21 8.23
CA THR A 246 -10.80 -23.66 8.46
C THR A 246 -9.77 -24.28 7.54
N TRP A 247 -9.77 -23.94 6.24
CA TRP A 247 -8.75 -24.45 5.31
C TRP A 247 -7.34 -24.02 5.72
N TRP A 248 -7.13 -22.77 6.12
CA TRP A 248 -5.82 -22.29 6.60
C TRP A 248 -5.41 -23.02 7.89
N ASN A 249 -6.32 -23.16 8.85
CA ASN A 249 -6.09 -23.93 10.07
C ASN A 249 -5.75 -25.40 9.78
N ASP A 250 -6.42 -26.00 8.78
CA ASP A 250 -6.16 -27.39 8.37
C ASP A 250 -4.74 -27.55 7.75
N LEU A 251 -4.23 -26.57 7.02
CA LEU A 251 -2.83 -26.58 6.56
C LEU A 251 -1.84 -26.67 7.73
N VAL A 252 -2.16 -26.04 8.85
CA VAL A 252 -1.32 -26.01 10.06
C VAL A 252 -1.44 -27.31 10.87
N TYR A 253 -2.66 -27.66 11.29
CA TYR A 253 -2.87 -28.68 12.32
C TYR A 253 -3.25 -30.06 11.78
N LYS A 254 -4.00 -30.12 10.70
CA LYS A 254 -4.44 -31.40 10.09
C LYS A 254 -3.42 -31.94 9.10
N HIS A 255 -3.00 -31.10 8.16
CA HIS A 255 -2.04 -31.50 7.13
C HIS A 255 -0.60 -31.27 7.56
N LYS A 256 -0.36 -30.36 8.50
CA LYS A 256 0.96 -30.04 9.05
C LYS A 256 1.97 -29.65 7.97
N VAL A 257 1.52 -28.87 6.99
CA VAL A 257 2.31 -28.40 5.83
C VAL A 257 2.70 -26.92 5.92
N HIS A 258 2.13 -26.22 6.88
CA HIS A 258 2.39 -24.82 7.24
C HIS A 258 2.82 -24.74 8.70
N ALA A 259 3.78 -23.88 9.00
CA ALA A 259 4.22 -23.68 10.38
C ALA A 259 3.08 -23.10 11.25
N PRO A 260 2.93 -23.53 12.51
CA PRO A 260 1.99 -22.91 13.44
C PRO A 260 2.42 -21.48 13.79
N GLY A 261 1.44 -20.66 14.15
CA GLY A 261 1.66 -19.30 14.62
C GLY A 261 1.53 -18.23 13.54
N ALA A 262 1.48 -16.99 14.00
CA ALA A 262 1.44 -15.79 13.16
C ALA A 262 2.87 -15.45 12.68
N THR A 263 3.06 -15.36 11.37
CA THR A 263 4.37 -15.11 10.76
C THR A 263 4.34 -13.80 9.96
N PRO A 264 5.21 -12.82 10.24
CA PRO A 264 5.31 -11.59 9.45
C PRO A 264 5.72 -11.84 7.99
N GLY A 265 5.29 -10.96 7.08
CA GLY A 265 5.66 -11.04 5.66
C GLY A 265 7.17 -11.17 5.40
N PRO A 266 8.04 -10.36 6.03
CA PRO A 266 9.51 -10.50 5.92
C PRO A 266 10.04 -11.88 6.36
N ALA A 267 9.46 -12.48 7.38
CA ALA A 267 9.87 -13.83 7.80
C ALA A 267 9.41 -14.91 6.81
N VAL A 268 8.26 -14.72 6.15
CA VAL A 268 7.79 -15.61 5.08
C VAL A 268 8.72 -15.53 3.87
N SER A 269 9.09 -14.34 3.40
CA SER A 269 10.03 -14.18 2.29
C SER A 269 11.41 -14.75 2.62
N THR A 270 11.92 -14.54 3.83
CA THR A 270 13.18 -15.13 4.30
C THR A 270 13.12 -16.66 4.32
N SER A 271 12.00 -17.23 4.80
CA SER A 271 11.80 -18.69 4.82
C SER A 271 11.79 -19.29 3.42
N PHE A 272 11.19 -18.62 2.47
CA PHE A 272 11.18 -19.04 1.06
C PHE A 272 12.57 -18.97 0.43
N ILE A 273 13.26 -17.81 0.57
CA ILE A 273 14.59 -17.59 -0.03
C ILE A 273 15.65 -18.54 0.56
N SER A 274 15.58 -18.83 1.86
CA SER A 274 16.47 -19.82 2.51
C SER A 274 16.09 -21.26 2.20
N GLY A 275 14.97 -21.51 1.53
CA GLY A 275 14.50 -22.84 1.19
C GLY A 275 13.80 -23.57 2.34
N ASN A 276 13.51 -22.91 3.47
CA ASN A 276 12.75 -23.49 4.59
C ASN A 276 11.25 -23.62 4.27
N ALA A 277 10.74 -22.86 3.29
CA ALA A 277 9.43 -23.04 2.69
C ALA A 277 9.57 -23.26 1.18
N ALA A 278 8.84 -24.22 0.61
CA ALA A 278 8.89 -24.53 -0.82
C ALA A 278 7.91 -23.64 -1.64
N MET A 279 6.84 -23.19 -1.02
CA MET A 279 5.89 -22.22 -1.58
C MET A 279 5.60 -21.13 -0.57
N MET A 280 5.19 -19.96 -1.06
CA MET A 280 4.66 -18.90 -0.20
C MET A 280 3.55 -18.12 -0.92
N MET A 281 2.59 -17.62 -0.15
CA MET A 281 1.70 -16.56 -0.60
C MET A 281 2.28 -15.23 -0.11
N LEU A 282 2.51 -14.27 -1.01
CA LEU A 282 3.06 -12.98 -0.63
C LEU A 282 2.72 -11.90 -1.68
N SER A 283 2.96 -10.64 -1.33
CA SER A 283 2.71 -9.48 -2.21
C SER A 283 3.53 -9.52 -3.50
N THR A 284 2.96 -9.00 -4.61
CA THR A 284 3.71 -8.65 -5.83
C THR A 284 4.87 -7.70 -5.54
N GLY A 285 4.74 -6.83 -4.52
CA GLY A 285 5.82 -5.94 -4.08
C GLY A 285 7.11 -6.65 -3.63
N SER A 286 7.05 -7.96 -3.42
CA SER A 286 8.23 -8.79 -3.10
C SER A 286 8.91 -9.41 -4.33
N LEU A 287 8.38 -9.24 -5.55
CA LEU A 287 8.92 -9.89 -6.76
C LEU A 287 10.40 -9.57 -7.00
N THR A 288 10.76 -8.31 -6.93
CA THR A 288 12.15 -7.90 -7.14
C THR A 288 13.06 -8.40 -6.02
N TYR A 289 12.60 -8.37 -4.77
CA TYR A 289 13.37 -8.93 -3.67
C TYR A 289 13.62 -10.44 -3.85
N VAL A 290 12.62 -11.21 -4.26
CA VAL A 290 12.76 -12.64 -4.56
C VAL A 290 13.69 -12.85 -5.74
N ARG A 291 13.52 -12.14 -6.84
CA ARG A 291 14.39 -12.22 -8.02
C ARG A 291 15.86 -11.97 -7.69
N ASP A 292 16.12 -10.96 -6.87
CA ASP A 292 17.50 -10.54 -6.55
C ASP A 292 18.19 -11.48 -5.54
N ASN A 293 17.42 -12.22 -4.73
CA ASN A 293 17.96 -12.99 -3.59
C ASN A 293 17.78 -14.51 -3.70
N ALA A 294 16.81 -15.03 -4.46
CA ALA A 294 16.64 -16.47 -4.64
C ALA A 294 17.83 -17.05 -5.41
N LYS A 295 18.41 -18.14 -4.87
CA LYS A 295 19.53 -18.88 -5.50
C LYS A 295 19.05 -20.15 -6.21
N PHE A 296 17.76 -20.22 -6.53
CA PHE A 296 17.07 -21.32 -7.19
C PHE A 296 16.09 -20.75 -8.23
N ALA A 297 15.66 -21.60 -9.17
CA ALA A 297 14.60 -21.23 -10.09
C ALA A 297 13.26 -21.15 -9.35
N TYR A 298 12.50 -20.11 -9.61
CA TYR A 298 11.16 -19.94 -9.04
C TYR A 298 10.12 -19.64 -10.13
N LYS A 299 8.87 -19.79 -9.78
CA LYS A 299 7.70 -19.40 -10.55
C LYS A 299 6.72 -18.65 -9.66
N VAL A 300 5.92 -17.78 -10.28
CA VAL A 300 4.75 -17.21 -9.65
C VAL A 300 3.48 -17.65 -10.37
N ALA A 301 2.41 -17.73 -9.62
CA ALA A 301 1.09 -18.08 -10.12
C ALA A 301 0.02 -17.23 -9.44
N PHE A 302 -1.17 -17.22 -10.03
CA PHE A 302 -2.35 -16.68 -9.37
C PHE A 302 -2.59 -17.39 -8.03
N ILE A 303 -3.23 -16.69 -7.11
CA ILE A 303 -3.72 -17.35 -5.89
C ILE A 303 -4.72 -18.43 -6.28
N PRO A 304 -4.50 -19.69 -5.87
CA PRO A 304 -5.44 -20.79 -6.14
C PRO A 304 -6.83 -20.50 -5.56
N ARG A 305 -7.86 -20.82 -6.33
CA ARG A 305 -9.26 -20.65 -5.91
C ARG A 305 -9.82 -21.88 -5.20
N ASN A 306 -10.85 -21.68 -4.40
CA ASN A 306 -11.79 -22.75 -4.10
C ASN A 306 -13.01 -22.66 -5.01
N VAL A 307 -13.62 -21.47 -5.12
CA VAL A 307 -14.83 -21.24 -5.93
C VAL A 307 -14.51 -20.40 -7.18
N ARG A 308 -13.80 -19.27 -7.02
CA ARG A 308 -13.51 -18.32 -8.10
C ARG A 308 -12.13 -17.68 -7.94
N ASN A 309 -11.56 -17.23 -9.05
CA ASN A 309 -10.39 -16.38 -9.00
C ASN A 309 -10.84 -14.99 -8.51
N ALA A 310 -10.26 -14.53 -7.40
CA ALA A 310 -10.48 -13.20 -6.86
C ALA A 310 -9.36 -12.88 -5.86
N VAL A 311 -8.88 -11.66 -5.89
CA VAL A 311 -7.88 -11.14 -4.95
C VAL A 311 -8.18 -9.68 -4.61
N PRO A 312 -7.88 -9.20 -3.38
CA PRO A 312 -7.94 -7.78 -3.09
C PRO A 312 -6.70 -7.07 -3.65
N ILE A 313 -6.89 -5.84 -4.10
CA ILE A 313 -5.78 -4.91 -4.27
C ILE A 313 -5.19 -4.62 -2.89
N GLY A 314 -3.89 -4.48 -2.82
CA GLY A 314 -3.17 -3.98 -1.66
C GLY A 314 -2.32 -2.78 -2.03
N GLY A 315 -1.49 -2.34 -1.08
CA GLY A 315 -0.55 -1.25 -1.33
C GLY A 315 -1.15 0.13 -1.06
N ALA A 316 -0.70 1.15 -1.79
CA ALA A 316 -0.95 2.53 -1.41
C ALA A 316 -1.23 3.46 -2.59
N SER A 317 -1.87 4.57 -2.25
CA SER A 317 -2.05 5.74 -3.11
C SER A 317 -1.24 6.92 -2.59
N LEU A 318 -0.85 7.82 -3.47
CA LEU A 318 -0.35 9.15 -3.11
C LEU A 318 -1.52 10.05 -2.77
N ILE A 319 -1.47 10.70 -1.63
CA ILE A 319 -2.50 11.63 -1.13
C ILE A 319 -1.89 12.98 -0.76
N ILE A 320 -2.72 14.00 -0.73
CA ILE A 320 -2.44 15.30 -0.11
C ILE A 320 -3.32 15.40 1.14
N PRO A 321 -2.75 15.46 2.36
CA PRO A 321 -3.53 15.68 3.57
C PRO A 321 -4.26 17.02 3.57
N ALA A 322 -5.36 17.11 4.32
CA ALA A 322 -6.08 18.35 4.53
C ALA A 322 -5.26 19.39 5.33
N GLY A 323 -5.55 20.67 5.12
CA GLY A 323 -4.93 21.76 5.89
C GLY A 323 -3.59 22.26 5.34
N LEU A 324 -3.15 21.78 4.18
CA LEU A 324 -1.94 22.25 3.53
C LEU A 324 -2.18 23.58 2.79
N GLU A 325 -1.22 24.50 2.82
CA GLU A 325 -1.25 25.77 2.09
C GLU A 325 -1.25 25.55 0.56
N ALA A 326 -1.89 26.47 -0.17
CA ALA A 326 -2.14 26.32 -1.62
C ALA A 326 -0.86 26.07 -2.45
N ASP A 327 0.23 26.78 -2.15
CA ASP A 327 1.48 26.63 -2.92
C ASP A 327 2.15 25.28 -2.64
N LYS A 328 2.10 24.80 -1.41
CA LYS A 328 2.55 23.44 -1.05
C LYS A 328 1.65 22.37 -1.66
N GLN A 329 0.32 22.62 -1.75
CA GLN A 329 -0.57 21.68 -2.46
C GLN A 329 -0.19 21.55 -3.94
N LYS A 330 0.10 22.67 -4.62
CA LYS A 330 0.54 22.67 -6.03
C LYS A 330 1.87 21.95 -6.21
N ALA A 331 2.84 22.22 -5.33
CA ALA A 331 4.15 21.56 -5.36
C ALA A 331 4.02 20.05 -5.10
N ALA A 332 3.22 19.63 -4.11
CA ALA A 332 2.92 18.24 -3.83
C ALA A 332 2.21 17.55 -5.02
N TRP A 333 1.26 18.26 -5.65
CA TRP A 333 0.58 17.76 -6.84
C TRP A 333 1.54 17.58 -8.02
N THR A 334 2.50 18.48 -8.22
CA THR A 334 3.56 18.34 -9.22
C THR A 334 4.41 17.07 -8.97
N LEU A 335 4.80 16.83 -7.71
CA LEU A 335 5.51 15.60 -7.32
C LEU A 335 4.67 14.36 -7.61
N ILE A 336 3.39 14.35 -7.21
CA ILE A 336 2.47 13.21 -7.42
C ILE A 336 2.33 12.88 -8.90
N LYS A 337 2.08 13.88 -9.76
CA LYS A 337 1.99 13.66 -11.21
C LYS A 337 3.27 13.12 -11.81
N TRP A 338 4.41 13.66 -11.39
CA TRP A 338 5.72 13.19 -11.86
C TRP A 338 5.97 11.73 -11.43
N MET A 339 5.72 11.39 -10.17
CA MET A 339 5.90 10.02 -9.66
C MET A 339 4.98 9.00 -10.35
N THR A 340 3.79 9.42 -10.78
CA THR A 340 2.78 8.56 -11.43
C THR A 340 2.80 8.66 -12.96
N SER A 341 3.76 9.38 -13.54
CA SER A 341 3.99 9.39 -14.99
C SER A 341 4.30 7.98 -15.51
N PRO A 342 4.08 7.68 -16.79
CA PRO A 342 4.38 6.36 -17.35
C PRO A 342 5.82 5.91 -17.07
N GLU A 343 6.78 6.81 -17.23
CA GLU A 343 8.20 6.54 -17.05
C GLU A 343 8.53 6.19 -15.58
N LYS A 344 8.12 7.04 -14.62
CA LYS A 344 8.46 6.88 -13.20
C LYS A 344 7.67 5.74 -12.55
N SER A 345 6.40 5.60 -12.91
CA SER A 345 5.56 4.46 -12.53
C SER A 345 6.18 3.14 -13.02
N GLY A 346 6.64 3.10 -14.28
CA GLY A 346 7.34 1.95 -14.84
C GLY A 346 8.69 1.67 -14.16
N TRP A 347 9.48 2.71 -13.88
CA TRP A 347 10.74 2.56 -13.17
C TRP A 347 10.52 1.97 -11.76
N TRP A 348 9.54 2.53 -11.01
CA TRP A 348 9.18 2.05 -9.67
C TRP A 348 8.75 0.58 -9.69
N SER A 349 7.93 0.20 -10.67
CA SER A 349 7.49 -1.19 -10.83
C SER A 349 8.68 -2.15 -11.03
N ARG A 350 9.60 -1.82 -11.92
CA ARG A 350 10.79 -2.65 -12.19
C ARG A 350 11.74 -2.73 -10.99
N ALA A 351 11.85 -1.64 -10.23
CA ALA A 351 12.72 -1.57 -9.05
C ALA A 351 12.18 -2.36 -7.85
N THR A 352 10.86 -2.48 -7.72
CA THR A 352 10.22 -3.00 -6.51
C THR A 352 9.40 -4.27 -6.70
N GLY A 353 8.70 -4.39 -7.82
CA GLY A 353 7.73 -5.45 -8.09
C GLY A 353 6.26 -5.01 -7.87
N TYR A 354 6.00 -3.84 -7.31
CA TYR A 354 4.68 -3.24 -7.33
C TYR A 354 4.21 -3.00 -8.77
N PHE A 355 2.91 -2.91 -8.99
CA PHE A 355 2.40 -2.53 -10.31
C PHE A 355 2.86 -1.14 -10.71
N ALA A 356 3.05 -0.91 -11.99
CA ALA A 356 2.98 0.42 -12.55
C ALA A 356 1.50 0.78 -12.72
N PRO A 357 0.91 1.66 -11.89
CA PRO A 357 -0.52 1.93 -11.99
C PRO A 357 -0.92 2.59 -13.30
N ASN A 358 -0.01 3.37 -13.89
CA ASN A 358 -0.21 4.00 -15.18
C ASN A 358 -0.07 2.99 -16.33
N MET A 359 -1.17 2.75 -17.06
CA MET A 359 -1.21 1.74 -18.14
C MET A 359 -0.22 2.04 -19.28
N ALA A 360 0.10 3.31 -19.53
CA ALA A 360 1.06 3.67 -20.57
C ALA A 360 2.50 3.24 -20.20
N ALA A 361 2.80 3.00 -18.92
CA ALA A 361 4.10 2.48 -18.50
C ALA A 361 4.43 1.14 -19.16
N TYR A 362 3.43 0.29 -19.39
CA TYR A 362 3.61 -1.04 -20.02
C TYR A 362 3.89 -0.98 -21.52
N LYS A 363 3.83 0.20 -22.11
CA LYS A 363 4.15 0.45 -23.53
C LYS A 363 5.54 1.07 -23.70
N THR A 364 6.23 1.44 -22.62
CA THR A 364 7.58 1.98 -22.68
C THR A 364 8.58 0.88 -23.09
N PRO A 365 9.62 1.19 -23.89
CA PRO A 365 10.61 0.19 -24.32
C PRO A 365 11.26 -0.56 -23.14
N GLU A 366 11.55 0.14 -22.06
CA GLU A 366 12.19 -0.40 -20.86
C GLU A 366 11.27 -1.40 -20.14
N MET A 367 9.96 -1.14 -20.07
CA MET A 367 9.01 -2.07 -19.46
C MET A 367 8.76 -3.27 -20.36
N VAL A 368 8.65 -3.09 -21.66
CA VAL A 368 8.48 -4.19 -22.62
C VAL A 368 9.70 -5.13 -22.54
N ASP A 369 10.92 -4.60 -22.57
CA ASP A 369 12.16 -5.39 -22.42
C ASP A 369 12.19 -6.13 -21.06
N PHE A 370 11.83 -5.41 -19.98
CA PHE A 370 11.77 -6.01 -18.65
C PHE A 370 10.79 -7.18 -18.56
N LEU A 371 9.58 -7.04 -19.07
CA LEU A 371 8.55 -8.10 -19.03
C LEU A 371 8.93 -9.30 -19.89
N ASN A 372 9.61 -9.09 -21.02
CA ASN A 372 10.12 -10.17 -21.85
C ASN A 372 11.20 -11.00 -21.11
N LYS A 373 12.03 -10.34 -20.31
CA LYS A 373 13.07 -10.99 -19.50
C LYS A 373 12.54 -11.56 -18.18
N ASN A 374 11.39 -11.08 -17.69
CA ASN A 374 10.80 -11.43 -16.39
C ASN A 374 9.30 -11.82 -16.55
N PRO A 375 9.00 -12.98 -17.14
CA PRO A 375 7.61 -13.40 -17.41
C PRO A 375 6.74 -13.50 -16.13
N ASP A 376 7.35 -13.75 -14.97
CA ASP A 376 6.65 -13.79 -13.69
C ASP A 376 6.03 -12.42 -13.31
N ALA A 377 6.67 -11.32 -13.70
CA ALA A 377 6.12 -9.97 -13.52
C ALA A 377 4.87 -9.75 -14.42
N LYS A 378 4.81 -10.37 -15.59
CA LYS A 378 3.63 -10.36 -16.46
C LYS A 378 2.44 -11.08 -15.83
N THR A 379 2.69 -12.26 -15.24
CA THR A 379 1.67 -13.02 -14.49
C THR A 379 1.03 -12.18 -13.39
N ALA A 380 1.83 -11.35 -12.69
CA ALA A 380 1.30 -10.44 -11.69
C ALA A 380 0.29 -9.43 -12.27
N VAL A 381 0.60 -8.85 -13.44
CA VAL A 381 -0.30 -7.89 -14.13
C VAL A 381 -1.57 -8.55 -14.62
N GLU A 382 -1.49 -9.75 -15.16
CA GLU A 382 -2.64 -10.53 -15.63
C GLU A 382 -3.65 -10.84 -14.51
N GLN A 383 -3.21 -10.92 -13.25
CA GLN A 383 -4.11 -11.13 -12.10
C GLN A 383 -5.01 -9.90 -11.80
N LEU A 384 -4.70 -8.72 -12.33
CA LEU A 384 -5.52 -7.52 -12.13
C LEU A 384 -6.95 -7.68 -12.71
N ASP A 385 -7.15 -8.55 -13.69
CA ASP A 385 -8.48 -8.80 -14.27
C ASP A 385 -9.48 -9.37 -13.24
N VAL A 386 -8.99 -10.01 -12.19
CA VAL A 386 -9.80 -10.60 -11.09
C VAL A 386 -9.65 -9.86 -9.76
N ALA A 387 -8.94 -8.75 -9.76
CA ALA A 387 -8.70 -7.96 -8.57
C ALA A 387 -9.88 -7.06 -8.21
N LYS A 388 -10.07 -6.82 -6.92
CA LYS A 388 -11.11 -5.98 -6.32
C LYS A 388 -10.49 -4.94 -5.40
N PRO A 389 -11.17 -3.83 -5.13
CA PRO A 389 -10.72 -2.87 -4.13
C PRO A 389 -10.40 -3.54 -2.79
N TRP A 390 -9.41 -3.02 -2.08
CA TRP A 390 -9.04 -3.50 -0.76
C TRP A 390 -10.08 -3.11 0.27
N PHE A 391 -10.27 -3.96 1.27
CA PHE A 391 -11.12 -3.72 2.42
C PHE A 391 -10.93 -2.31 2.98
N ALA A 392 -11.99 -1.53 2.96
CA ALA A 392 -12.03 -0.18 3.49
C ALA A 392 -13.36 0.06 4.20
N THR A 393 -13.31 0.56 5.42
CA THR A 393 -14.48 0.85 6.24
C THR A 393 -14.20 2.03 7.17
N TYR A 394 -15.24 2.55 7.81
CA TYR A 394 -15.06 3.46 8.94
C TYR A 394 -14.23 2.78 10.03
N LYS A 395 -13.23 3.50 10.55
CA LYS A 395 -12.27 2.92 11.51
C LYS A 395 -11.60 1.64 11.00
N THR A 396 -11.11 1.67 9.75
CA THR A 396 -10.52 0.50 9.06
C THR A 396 -9.54 -0.28 9.95
N VAL A 397 -8.58 0.38 10.61
CA VAL A 397 -7.57 -0.30 11.45
C VAL A 397 -8.19 -1.01 12.64
N PRO A 398 -9.00 -0.36 13.51
CA PRO A 398 -9.69 -1.05 14.60
C PRO A 398 -10.55 -2.22 14.14
N VAL A 399 -11.37 -2.05 13.07
CA VAL A 399 -12.23 -3.11 12.54
C VAL A 399 -11.42 -4.28 12.01
N ARG A 400 -10.37 -4.03 11.23
CA ARG A 400 -9.45 -5.07 10.73
C ARG A 400 -8.83 -5.87 11.87
N LYS A 401 -8.35 -5.18 12.92
CA LYS A 401 -7.71 -5.82 14.07
C LYS A 401 -8.63 -6.78 14.82
N THR A 402 -9.95 -6.54 14.86
CA THR A 402 -10.87 -7.49 15.49
C THR A 402 -10.80 -8.88 14.87
N LEU A 403 -10.62 -8.96 13.53
CA LEU A 403 -10.44 -10.23 12.84
C LEU A 403 -9.01 -10.76 12.97
N GLU A 404 -8.02 -9.91 12.78
CA GLU A 404 -6.61 -10.32 12.79
C GLU A 404 -6.20 -10.95 14.13
N ASP A 405 -6.61 -10.35 15.25
CA ASP A 405 -6.32 -10.86 16.59
C ASP A 405 -6.95 -12.26 16.79
N GLU A 406 -8.18 -12.46 16.33
CA GLU A 406 -8.88 -13.74 16.41
C GLU A 406 -8.28 -14.81 15.48
N VAL A 407 -7.91 -14.47 14.25
CA VAL A 407 -7.23 -15.37 13.32
C VAL A 407 -5.87 -15.81 13.90
N MET A 408 -5.12 -14.90 14.50
CA MET A 408 -3.87 -15.23 15.17
C MET A 408 -4.09 -16.22 16.34
N LEU A 409 -5.17 -16.13 17.09
CA LEU A 409 -5.51 -17.13 18.13
C LEU A 409 -5.77 -18.50 17.52
N VAL A 410 -6.43 -18.58 16.37
CA VAL A 410 -6.66 -19.84 15.64
C VAL A 410 -5.35 -20.46 15.17
N LEU A 411 -4.50 -19.68 14.49
CA LEU A 411 -3.23 -20.16 13.96
C LEU A 411 -2.21 -20.52 15.06
N ASN A 412 -2.40 -20.02 16.27
CA ASN A 412 -1.66 -20.40 17.46
C ASN A 412 -2.29 -21.60 18.23
N GLY A 413 -3.38 -22.19 17.72
CA GLY A 413 -4.07 -23.33 18.33
C GLY A 413 -4.83 -23.00 19.62
N LYS A 414 -5.12 -21.72 19.86
CA LYS A 414 -5.76 -21.24 21.10
C LYS A 414 -7.29 -21.09 20.97
N LYS A 415 -7.82 -21.11 19.77
CA LYS A 415 -9.25 -20.90 19.49
C LYS A 415 -9.71 -21.68 18.28
N GLN A 416 -10.99 -22.05 18.24
CA GLN A 416 -11.54 -22.71 17.06
C GLN A 416 -11.99 -21.65 16.02
N PRO A 417 -11.90 -21.97 14.70
CA PRO A 417 -12.26 -21.00 13.65
C PRO A 417 -13.63 -20.35 13.81
N LYS A 418 -14.68 -21.13 14.10
CA LYS A 418 -16.06 -20.59 14.26
C LYS A 418 -16.16 -19.63 15.44
N GLU A 419 -15.57 -19.97 16.57
CA GLU A 419 -15.59 -19.12 17.78
C GLU A 419 -14.86 -17.80 17.53
N ALA A 420 -13.72 -17.86 16.82
CA ALA A 420 -12.93 -16.69 16.45
C ALA A 420 -13.73 -15.72 15.56
N LEU A 421 -14.39 -16.24 14.53
CA LEU A 421 -15.16 -15.42 13.59
C LEU A 421 -16.40 -14.78 14.23
N VAL A 422 -17.09 -15.50 15.11
CA VAL A 422 -18.22 -14.93 15.89
C VAL A 422 -17.74 -13.79 16.79
N ALA A 423 -16.60 -13.96 17.47
CA ALA A 423 -16.03 -12.91 18.31
C ALA A 423 -15.56 -11.70 17.49
N ALA A 424 -14.89 -11.94 16.36
CA ALA A 424 -14.45 -10.88 15.45
C ALA A 424 -15.62 -10.07 14.87
N GLN A 425 -16.69 -10.77 14.40
CA GLN A 425 -17.90 -10.11 13.89
C GLN A 425 -18.52 -9.20 14.95
N LYS A 426 -18.73 -9.73 16.14
CA LYS A 426 -19.32 -8.97 17.26
C LYS A 426 -18.51 -7.70 17.58
N ALA A 427 -17.20 -7.81 17.68
CA ALA A 427 -16.31 -6.68 17.97
C ALA A 427 -16.28 -5.65 16.84
N ALA A 428 -16.34 -6.10 15.59
CA ALA A 428 -16.43 -5.23 14.43
C ALA A 428 -17.76 -4.47 14.38
N ASP A 429 -18.89 -5.15 14.64
CA ASP A 429 -20.23 -4.54 14.68
C ASP A 429 -20.31 -3.44 15.75
N GLU A 430 -19.75 -3.67 16.94
CA GLU A 430 -19.70 -2.66 18.00
C GLU A 430 -18.83 -1.44 17.57
N THR A 431 -17.73 -1.67 16.86
CA THR A 431 -16.87 -0.59 16.35
C THR A 431 -17.57 0.22 15.26
N LEU A 432 -18.38 -0.43 14.41
CA LEU A 432 -19.09 0.21 13.28
C LEU A 432 -20.42 0.84 13.69
N LYS A 433 -20.95 0.52 14.86
CA LYS A 433 -22.26 0.96 15.33
C LYS A 433 -22.49 2.49 15.25
N PRO A 434 -21.57 3.38 15.67
CA PRO A 434 -21.76 4.83 15.52
C PRO A 434 -21.90 5.25 14.06
N TYR A 435 -21.06 4.71 13.17
CA TYR A 435 -21.12 5.00 11.74
C TYR A 435 -22.44 4.55 11.12
N ASN A 436 -22.89 3.34 11.43
CA ASN A 436 -24.17 2.82 10.92
C ASN A 436 -25.36 3.63 11.42
N ALA A 437 -25.33 4.10 12.66
CA ALA A 437 -26.38 4.97 13.20
C ALA A 437 -26.44 6.31 12.44
N ASP A 438 -25.30 6.88 12.09
CA ASP A 438 -25.24 8.15 11.35
C ASP A 438 -25.60 7.99 9.87
N THR A 439 -25.26 6.87 9.24
CA THR A 439 -25.45 6.63 7.79
C THR A 439 -26.81 6.01 7.47
N SER A 440 -27.42 5.23 8.39
CA SER A 440 -28.72 4.58 8.19
C SER A 440 -29.86 5.57 7.91
N LEU A 441 -29.73 6.81 8.37
CA LEU A 441 -30.69 7.89 8.11
C LEU A 441 -30.47 8.60 6.76
N LYS A 442 -29.38 8.31 6.05
CA LYS A 442 -28.96 8.95 4.81
C LYS A 442 -29.00 8.04 3.59
N LEU A 443 -29.26 6.76 3.80
CA LEU A 443 -29.42 5.79 2.71
C LEU A 443 -30.87 5.83 2.20
N PRO A 444 -31.10 5.95 0.87
CA PRO A 444 -32.44 5.98 0.30
C PRO A 444 -33.20 4.66 0.49
#